data_20bbc9956715fff415616f7d8980538f
#
_entry.id   20bbc9956715fff415616f7d8980538f
#
_cell.length_a   1.000
_cell.length_b   1.000
_cell.length_c   1.000
_cell.angle_alpha   90.00
_cell.angle_beta   90.00
_cell.angle_gamma   90.00
#
_symmetry.space_group_name_H-M   'P 1'
#
loop_
_entity.id
_entity.type
_entity.pdbx_description
1 polymer ?
#
loop_
_entity_poly.entity_id
_entity_poly.type
_entity_poly.pdbx_seq_one_letter_code
_entity_poly.pdbx_strand_id
1 'polypeptide(L)'
;MPKVKIPRKSTSVDMTAMCDVSFLLLTFFILTSKFRPTEPVAIDVPNSRSQITVTDAIRISVDKDGKAYINYPSAAFREEVLHQMAKVYPDKYPYLQNLTPKQVGTFKQVEVFGCDARALPDLLNKKPEEVSKVVTGIPKDSADNQLGDWIQAGRYADHALHPDAKAKDVIRIAIKGDKFTDVTAVKEVIKTLTDRDIHTFNLITTLAGGSSREEAK
;
A
#
# COMPACT_ATOMS: atom_id res chain seq x y z
N MET A 1 -58.27 14.62 -52.48
CA MET A 1 -56.94 14.02 -52.47
C MET A 1 -56.86 12.99 -51.30
N PRO A 2 -56.65 11.70 -51.55
CA PRO A 2 -56.61 10.71 -50.52
C PRO A 2 -55.22 10.78 -49.76
N LYS A 3 -55.29 10.98 -48.43
CA LYS A 3 -54.09 10.93 -47.59
C LYS A 3 -53.66 9.48 -47.37
N VAL A 4 -52.53 9.08 -47.97
CA VAL A 4 -51.89 7.80 -47.75
C VAL A 4 -51.25 7.80 -46.36
N LYS A 5 -51.76 7.03 -45.40
CA LYS A 5 -51.12 6.76 -44.14
C LYS A 5 -49.98 5.75 -44.34
N ILE A 6 -48.76 6.21 -44.23
CA ILE A 6 -47.56 5.34 -44.22
C ILE A 6 -47.55 4.60 -42.90
N PRO A 7 -47.56 3.28 -42.85
CA PRO A 7 -47.44 2.50 -41.60
C PRO A 7 -46.06 2.71 -41.00
N ARG A 8 -45.99 3.22 -39.75
CA ARG A 8 -44.75 3.30 -38.99
C ARG A 8 -44.36 1.92 -38.57
N LYS A 9 -43.24 1.42 -39.11
CA LYS A 9 -42.65 0.17 -38.70
C LYS A 9 -42.13 0.33 -37.25
N SER A 10 -42.67 -0.41 -36.30
CA SER A 10 -42.13 -0.42 -34.94
C SER A 10 -40.76 -1.08 -34.96
N THR A 11 -39.72 -0.41 -34.54
CA THR A 11 -38.43 -0.98 -34.31
C THR A 11 -38.52 -1.93 -33.11
N SER A 12 -38.52 -3.23 -33.36
CA SER A 12 -38.35 -4.22 -32.35
C SER A 12 -36.85 -4.22 -31.96
N VAL A 13 -36.54 -3.73 -30.76
CA VAL A 13 -35.19 -3.78 -30.24
C VAL A 13 -34.99 -5.21 -29.70
N ASP A 14 -33.97 -5.91 -30.20
CA ASP A 14 -33.62 -7.23 -29.72
C ASP A 14 -33.00 -7.11 -28.32
N MET A 15 -33.78 -7.51 -27.30
CA MET A 15 -33.37 -7.45 -25.91
C MET A 15 -32.20 -8.39 -25.61
N THR A 16 -32.06 -9.47 -26.36
CA THR A 16 -30.98 -10.45 -26.19
C THR A 16 -29.62 -9.82 -26.52
N ALA A 17 -29.52 -9.10 -27.63
CA ALA A 17 -28.32 -8.38 -28.02
C ALA A 17 -27.97 -7.26 -27.00
N MET A 18 -28.99 -6.59 -26.47
CA MET A 18 -28.77 -5.55 -25.45
C MET A 18 -28.24 -6.14 -24.12
N CYS A 19 -28.76 -7.30 -23.71
CA CYS A 19 -28.27 -8.01 -22.53
C CYS A 19 -26.83 -8.47 -22.70
N ASP A 20 -26.47 -8.99 -23.86
CA ASP A 20 -25.10 -9.47 -24.15
C ASP A 20 -24.08 -8.31 -24.09
N VAL A 21 -24.39 -7.18 -24.76
CA VAL A 21 -23.52 -5.99 -24.70
C VAL A 21 -23.39 -5.45 -23.26
N SER A 22 -24.48 -5.45 -22.48
CA SER A 22 -24.44 -5.02 -21.07
C SER A 22 -23.58 -5.97 -20.23
N PHE A 23 -23.66 -7.27 -20.47
CA PHE A 23 -22.86 -8.28 -19.79
C PHE A 23 -21.38 -8.14 -20.14
N LEU A 24 -21.05 -7.94 -21.43
CA LEU A 24 -19.67 -7.72 -21.88
C LEU A 24 -19.06 -6.46 -21.25
N LEU A 25 -19.83 -5.35 -21.21
CA LEU A 25 -19.40 -4.12 -20.53
C LEU A 25 -19.17 -4.34 -19.04
N LEU A 26 -20.09 -5.04 -18.37
CA LEU A 26 -19.94 -5.32 -16.95
C LEU A 26 -18.68 -6.17 -16.67
N THR A 27 -18.48 -7.25 -17.41
CA THR A 27 -17.29 -8.11 -17.27
C THR A 27 -16.02 -7.36 -17.61
N PHE A 28 -16.02 -6.51 -18.63
CA PHE A 28 -14.91 -5.66 -18.98
C PHE A 28 -14.55 -4.72 -17.83
N PHE A 29 -15.52 -4.02 -17.23
CA PHE A 29 -15.27 -3.13 -16.10
C PHE A 29 -14.77 -3.87 -14.86
N ILE A 30 -15.31 -5.07 -14.57
CA ILE A 30 -14.82 -5.87 -13.44
C ILE A 30 -13.37 -6.29 -13.66
N LEU A 31 -13.00 -6.76 -14.87
CA LEU A 31 -11.65 -7.20 -15.19
C LEU A 31 -10.64 -6.06 -15.29
N THR A 32 -11.06 -4.87 -15.71
CA THR A 32 -10.18 -3.70 -15.83
C THR A 32 -10.13 -2.85 -14.56
N SER A 33 -11.04 -3.08 -13.62
CA SER A 33 -11.07 -2.36 -12.34
C SER A 33 -9.87 -2.76 -11.49
N LYS A 34 -8.88 -1.88 -11.40
CA LYS A 34 -7.80 -2.01 -10.42
C LYS A 34 -8.30 -1.47 -9.09
N PHE A 35 -8.46 -2.36 -8.12
CA PHE A 35 -8.72 -1.93 -6.74
C PHE A 35 -7.52 -1.12 -6.25
N ARG A 36 -7.77 0.12 -5.87
CA ARG A 36 -6.74 0.90 -5.17
C ARG A 36 -6.62 0.36 -3.76
N PRO A 37 -5.40 0.09 -3.26
CA PRO A 37 -5.20 -0.23 -1.86
C PRO A 37 -5.82 0.86 -0.98
N THR A 38 -6.57 0.44 0.02
CA THR A 38 -7.19 1.35 0.99
C THR A 38 -6.09 1.86 1.91
N GLU A 39 -5.65 3.10 1.72
CA GLU A 39 -4.76 3.74 2.68
C GLU A 39 -5.58 4.19 3.89
N PRO A 40 -5.26 3.75 5.12
CA PRO A 40 -5.99 4.11 6.34
C PRO A 40 -5.89 5.59 6.67
N VAL A 41 -4.87 6.26 6.15
CA VAL A 41 -4.65 7.70 6.28
C VAL A 41 -4.49 8.31 4.89
N ALA A 42 -5.29 9.33 4.59
CA ALA A 42 -5.11 10.13 3.38
C ALA A 42 -3.84 10.99 3.51
N ILE A 43 -2.82 10.69 2.71
CA ILE A 43 -1.56 11.42 2.68
C ILE A 43 -1.50 12.25 1.40
N ASP A 44 -1.44 13.56 1.57
CA ASP A 44 -1.30 14.51 0.48
C ASP A 44 0.20 14.74 0.21
N VAL A 45 0.73 14.11 -0.84
CA VAL A 45 2.18 14.11 -1.12
C VAL A 45 2.66 15.41 -1.78
N PRO A 46 3.85 15.91 -1.43
CA PRO A 46 4.42 17.11 -2.04
C PRO A 46 4.70 16.92 -3.54
N ASN A 47 4.61 18.00 -4.30
CA ASN A 47 4.80 17.98 -5.75
C ASN A 47 6.27 17.79 -6.16
N SER A 48 6.51 16.99 -7.20
CA SER A 48 7.83 16.77 -7.80
C SER A 48 7.78 16.90 -9.33
N ARG A 49 8.94 17.08 -9.94
CA ARG A 49 9.11 17.14 -11.39
C ARG A 49 9.48 15.81 -12.03
N SER A 50 9.67 14.76 -11.24
CA SER A 50 10.08 13.43 -11.72
C SER A 50 9.03 12.39 -11.36
N GLN A 51 8.69 11.54 -12.32
CA GLN A 51 7.74 10.44 -12.14
C GLN A 51 8.49 9.11 -12.25
N ILE A 52 8.68 8.44 -11.12
CA ILE A 52 9.18 7.06 -11.07
C ILE A 52 8.09 6.22 -10.40
N THR A 53 7.52 5.28 -11.15
CA THR A 53 6.55 4.34 -10.59
C THR A 53 7.32 3.21 -9.90
N VAL A 54 7.23 3.13 -8.57
CA VAL A 54 7.82 2.05 -7.79
C VAL A 54 6.74 1.03 -7.50
N THR A 55 6.67 -0.03 -8.30
CA THR A 55 5.61 -1.04 -8.21
C THR A 55 5.90 -2.07 -7.12
N ASP A 56 7.15 -2.55 -7.04
CA ASP A 56 7.57 -3.58 -6.08
C ASP A 56 8.52 -2.97 -5.05
N ALA A 57 7.96 -2.41 -3.98
CA ALA A 57 8.73 -1.78 -2.93
C ALA A 57 8.04 -1.90 -1.57
N ILE A 58 8.83 -1.90 -0.52
CA ILE A 58 8.35 -1.62 0.83
C ILE A 58 8.06 -0.13 0.90
N ARG A 59 6.81 0.25 1.13
CA ARG A 59 6.42 1.66 1.24
C ARG A 59 6.23 2.04 2.69
N ILE A 60 6.90 3.11 3.08
CA ILE A 60 6.78 3.72 4.40
C ILE A 60 6.03 5.03 4.21
N SER A 61 4.87 5.14 4.81
CA SER A 61 4.06 6.36 4.79
C SER A 61 4.18 7.08 6.13
N VAL A 62 4.40 8.39 6.08
CA VAL A 62 4.46 9.24 7.28
C VAL A 62 3.35 10.28 7.16
N ASP A 63 2.45 10.30 8.13
CA ASP A 63 1.35 11.26 8.15
C ASP A 63 1.78 12.62 8.74
N LYS A 64 0.84 13.58 8.75
CA LYS A 64 1.05 14.92 9.31
C LYS A 64 1.42 14.92 10.79
N ASP A 65 0.98 13.91 11.55
CA ASP A 65 1.26 13.76 12.98
C ASP A 65 2.61 13.03 13.23
N GLY A 66 3.36 12.73 12.17
CA GLY A 66 4.65 12.06 12.21
C GLY A 66 4.56 10.54 12.46
N LYS A 67 3.36 9.95 12.40
CA LYS A 67 3.16 8.51 12.57
C LYS A 67 3.60 7.77 11.32
N ALA A 68 4.29 6.63 11.51
CA ALA A 68 4.77 5.79 10.42
C ALA A 68 3.88 4.58 10.19
N TYR A 69 3.67 4.25 8.92
CA TYR A 69 2.89 3.11 8.44
C TYR A 69 3.69 2.36 7.40
N ILE A 70 3.54 1.04 7.34
CA ILE A 70 4.21 0.21 6.34
C ILE A 70 3.18 -0.47 5.43
N ASN A 71 3.54 -0.54 4.14
CA ASN A 71 2.85 -1.34 3.13
C ASN A 71 3.87 -2.23 2.43
N TYR A 72 3.55 -3.53 2.32
CA TYR A 72 4.35 -4.50 1.59
C TYR A 72 3.70 -4.87 0.25
N PRO A 73 4.49 -5.27 -0.76
CA PRO A 73 4.01 -5.39 -2.14
C PRO A 73 2.94 -6.47 -2.34
N SER A 74 3.03 -7.60 -1.64
CA SER A 74 2.10 -8.71 -1.85
C SER A 74 1.67 -9.41 -0.57
N ALA A 75 0.58 -10.20 -0.64
CA ALA A 75 0.09 -11.00 0.48
C ALA A 75 1.09 -12.08 0.91
N ALA A 76 1.77 -12.73 -0.05
CA ALA A 76 2.82 -13.70 0.24
C ALA A 76 4.02 -13.05 0.93
N PHE A 77 4.38 -11.84 0.50
CA PHE A 77 5.43 -11.06 1.12
C PHE A 77 5.10 -10.71 2.58
N ARG A 78 3.86 -10.32 2.87
CA ARG A 78 3.40 -10.02 4.23
C ARG A 78 3.48 -11.24 5.15
N GLU A 79 3.11 -12.42 4.65
CA GLU A 79 3.25 -13.68 5.40
C GLU A 79 4.70 -13.95 5.75
N GLU A 80 5.60 -13.86 4.76
CA GLU A 80 7.02 -14.11 4.99
C GLU A 80 7.63 -13.08 5.97
N VAL A 81 7.22 -11.82 5.91
CA VAL A 81 7.66 -10.80 6.88
C VAL A 81 7.31 -11.19 8.31
N LEU A 82 6.10 -11.72 8.57
CA LEU A 82 5.74 -12.21 9.91
C LEU A 82 6.65 -13.35 10.36
N HIS A 83 6.93 -14.30 9.46
CA HIS A 83 7.85 -15.40 9.76
C HIS A 83 9.26 -14.89 10.06
N GLN A 84 9.76 -13.95 9.29
CA GLN A 84 11.07 -13.37 9.52
C GLN A 84 11.13 -12.55 10.82
N MET A 85 10.09 -11.80 11.17
CA MET A 85 10.00 -11.10 12.46
C MET A 85 10.08 -12.06 13.64
N ALA A 86 9.30 -13.15 13.60
CA ALA A 86 9.32 -14.18 14.65
C ALA A 86 10.66 -14.92 14.74
N LYS A 87 11.34 -15.12 13.59
CA LYS A 87 12.62 -15.85 13.52
C LYS A 87 13.82 -15.00 13.94
N VAL A 88 13.86 -13.73 13.50
CA VAL A 88 15.02 -12.86 13.72
C VAL A 88 15.00 -12.19 15.08
N TYR A 89 13.81 -11.91 15.61
CA TYR A 89 13.63 -11.23 16.89
C TYR A 89 12.78 -12.03 17.89
N PRO A 90 13.16 -13.29 18.21
CA PRO A 90 12.36 -14.18 19.05
C PRO A 90 12.18 -13.63 20.47
N ASP A 91 13.19 -13.01 21.03
CA ASP A 91 13.17 -12.47 22.40
C ASP A 91 12.40 -11.13 22.48
N LYS A 92 12.43 -10.34 21.41
CA LYS A 92 11.75 -9.05 21.37
C LYS A 92 10.25 -9.18 21.07
N TYR A 93 9.87 -10.15 20.22
CA TYR A 93 8.49 -10.38 19.77
C TYR A 93 8.03 -11.84 19.96
N PRO A 94 8.07 -12.40 21.19
CA PRO A 94 7.76 -13.81 21.43
C PRO A 94 6.31 -14.17 21.04
N TYR A 95 5.41 -13.20 21.10
CA TYR A 95 4.01 -13.37 20.75
C TYR A 95 3.76 -13.55 19.25
N LEU A 96 4.70 -13.17 18.38
CA LEU A 96 4.58 -13.40 16.94
C LEU A 96 4.88 -14.85 16.53
N GLN A 97 5.54 -15.63 17.39
CA GLN A 97 5.84 -17.05 17.13
C GLN A 97 4.59 -17.95 17.23
N ASN A 98 3.60 -17.53 18.01
CA ASN A 98 2.41 -18.31 18.31
C ASN A 98 1.15 -17.81 17.61
N LEU A 99 1.30 -17.13 16.46
CA LEU A 99 0.16 -16.66 15.69
C LEU A 99 -0.63 -17.83 15.08
N THR A 100 -1.92 -17.80 15.21
CA THR A 100 -2.80 -18.79 14.59
C THR A 100 -2.86 -18.61 13.07
N PRO A 101 -3.14 -19.67 12.29
CA PRO A 101 -3.29 -19.55 10.84
C PRO A 101 -4.33 -18.51 10.41
N LYS A 102 -5.36 -18.31 11.24
CA LYS A 102 -6.38 -17.26 11.02
C LYS A 102 -5.78 -15.86 11.14
N GLN A 103 -4.97 -15.60 12.16
CA GLN A 103 -4.30 -14.32 12.36
C GLN A 103 -3.32 -14.01 11.23
N VAL A 104 -2.53 -14.99 10.79
CA VAL A 104 -1.65 -14.86 9.62
C VAL A 104 -2.49 -14.55 8.37
N GLY A 105 -3.61 -15.26 8.16
CA GLY A 105 -4.54 -14.99 7.05
C GLY A 105 -5.13 -13.58 7.09
N THR A 106 -5.44 -13.05 8.28
CA THR A 106 -5.88 -11.66 8.44
C THR A 106 -4.78 -10.68 8.06
N PHE A 107 -3.54 -10.89 8.53
CA PHE A 107 -2.40 -10.01 8.21
C PHE A 107 -2.09 -9.98 6.71
N LYS A 108 -2.22 -11.11 6.01
CA LYS A 108 -2.07 -11.19 4.55
C LYS A 108 -3.02 -10.25 3.80
N GLN A 109 -4.19 -9.97 4.35
CA GLN A 109 -5.21 -9.11 3.74
C GLN A 109 -5.04 -7.64 4.12
N VAL A 110 -4.30 -7.35 5.20
CA VAL A 110 -4.02 -5.97 5.64
C VAL A 110 -2.90 -5.38 4.78
N GLU A 111 -3.25 -4.50 3.86
CA GLU A 111 -2.29 -3.90 2.94
C GLU A 111 -1.36 -2.89 3.60
N VAL A 112 -1.91 -2.07 4.49
CA VAL A 112 -1.17 -1.05 5.25
C VAL A 112 -1.43 -1.26 6.73
N PHE A 113 -0.38 -1.33 7.51
CA PHE A 113 -0.52 -1.38 8.95
C PHE A 113 0.36 -0.32 9.65
N GLY A 114 -0.10 0.10 10.82
CA GLY A 114 0.59 1.09 11.62
C GLY A 114 0.16 0.97 13.07
N CYS A 115 0.65 -0.06 13.75
CA CYS A 115 0.40 -0.29 15.16
C CYS A 115 1.64 -0.80 15.87
N ASP A 116 1.64 -0.74 17.21
CA ASP A 116 2.64 -1.43 18.02
C ASP A 116 2.54 -2.94 17.78
N ALA A 117 3.68 -3.59 17.58
CA ALA A 117 3.77 -5.03 17.37
C ALA A 117 3.16 -5.83 18.52
N ARG A 118 3.18 -5.29 19.75
CA ARG A 118 2.55 -5.92 20.94
C ARG A 118 1.03 -6.01 20.83
N ALA A 119 0.41 -5.07 20.18
CA ALA A 119 -1.04 -5.06 19.97
C ALA A 119 -1.47 -5.90 18.75
N LEU A 120 -0.53 -6.34 17.92
CA LEU A 120 -0.81 -7.01 16.66
C LEU A 120 -1.62 -8.32 16.84
N PRO A 121 -1.28 -9.26 17.76
CA PRO A 121 -2.04 -10.50 17.92
C PRO A 121 -3.51 -10.27 18.23
N ASP A 122 -3.84 -9.30 19.07
CA ASP A 122 -5.21 -8.95 19.45
C ASP A 122 -5.96 -8.30 18.26
N LEU A 123 -5.28 -7.43 17.53
CA LEU A 123 -5.84 -6.77 16.35
C LEU A 123 -6.14 -7.78 15.23
N LEU A 124 -5.28 -8.77 15.03
CA LEU A 124 -5.45 -9.79 13.99
C LEU A 124 -6.62 -10.75 14.25
N ASN A 125 -7.22 -10.73 15.43
CA ASN A 125 -8.48 -11.43 15.71
C ASN A 125 -9.71 -10.71 15.12
N LYS A 126 -9.56 -9.44 14.76
CA LYS A 126 -10.61 -8.61 14.15
C LYS A 126 -10.63 -8.82 12.62
N LYS A 127 -11.61 -8.19 11.97
CA LYS A 127 -11.68 -8.18 10.50
C LYS A 127 -10.53 -7.32 9.92
N PRO A 128 -9.99 -7.66 8.73
CA PRO A 128 -8.90 -6.90 8.10
C PRO A 128 -9.20 -5.41 7.92
N GLU A 129 -10.47 -5.07 7.62
CA GLU A 129 -10.93 -3.69 7.49
C GLU A 129 -10.86 -2.89 8.80
N GLU A 130 -11.05 -3.56 9.93
CA GLU A 130 -10.95 -2.93 11.27
C GLU A 130 -9.49 -2.74 11.67
N VAL A 131 -8.63 -3.70 11.32
CA VAL A 131 -7.17 -3.61 11.55
C VAL A 131 -6.59 -2.43 10.77
N SER A 132 -6.98 -2.27 9.52
CA SER A 132 -6.53 -1.16 8.67
C SER A 132 -6.95 0.23 9.19
N LYS A 133 -8.01 0.30 10.02
CA LYS A 133 -8.46 1.56 10.64
C LYS A 133 -7.69 1.95 11.90
N VAL A 134 -6.85 1.04 12.42
CA VAL A 134 -6.02 1.34 13.60
C VAL A 134 -4.81 2.17 13.17
N VAL A 135 -4.87 3.46 13.41
CA VAL A 135 -3.89 4.47 12.97
C VAL A 135 -3.04 4.98 14.14
N THR A 136 -2.55 4.08 14.99
CA THR A 136 -1.68 4.45 16.13
C THR A 136 -0.27 4.83 15.69
N GLY A 137 0.19 4.31 14.55
CA GLY A 137 1.56 4.43 14.06
C GLY A 137 2.49 3.34 14.62
N ILE A 138 3.52 3.00 13.86
CA ILE A 138 4.58 2.09 14.32
C ILE A 138 5.59 2.88 15.14
N PRO A 139 5.98 2.41 16.34
CA PRO A 139 7.03 3.04 17.14
C PRO A 139 8.36 3.11 16.36
N LYS A 140 8.98 4.29 16.37
CA LYS A 140 10.26 4.56 15.68
C LYS A 140 11.29 5.23 16.59
N ASP A 141 11.03 5.20 17.90
CA ASP A 141 11.89 5.82 18.91
C ASP A 141 13.21 5.07 19.04
N SER A 142 14.26 5.75 19.47
CA SER A 142 15.59 5.15 19.64
C SER A 142 15.61 3.98 20.64
N ALA A 143 14.69 3.98 21.61
CA ALA A 143 14.58 2.94 22.64
C ALA A 143 13.82 1.69 22.14
N ASP A 144 12.81 1.86 21.28
CA ASP A 144 11.99 0.78 20.72
C ASP A 144 11.71 1.07 19.24
N ASN A 145 12.74 0.89 18.40
CA ASN A 145 12.64 1.12 16.98
C ASN A 145 12.02 -0.09 16.27
N GLN A 146 10.70 -0.26 16.44
CA GLN A 146 9.96 -1.33 15.78
C GLN A 146 9.91 -1.14 14.26
N LEU A 147 9.84 0.13 13.80
CA LEU A 147 9.85 0.43 12.36
C LEU A 147 11.09 -0.16 11.68
N GLY A 148 12.26 0.02 12.28
CA GLY A 148 13.51 -0.56 11.76
C GLY A 148 13.47 -2.08 11.72
N ASP A 149 12.89 -2.73 12.73
CA ASP A 149 12.78 -4.18 12.78
C ASP A 149 11.87 -4.73 11.68
N TRP A 150 10.72 -4.07 11.43
CA TRP A 150 9.80 -4.41 10.35
C TRP A 150 10.43 -4.24 8.97
N ILE A 151 11.20 -3.19 8.76
CA ILE A 151 11.91 -2.95 7.49
C ILE A 151 12.99 -4.03 7.28
N GLN A 152 13.74 -4.36 8.33
CA GLN A 152 14.78 -5.39 8.24
C GLN A 152 14.18 -6.77 7.98
N ALA A 153 13.08 -7.11 8.66
CA ALA A 153 12.34 -8.35 8.39
C ALA A 153 11.82 -8.39 6.94
N GLY A 154 11.39 -7.25 6.40
CA GLY A 154 11.01 -7.14 5.00
C GLY A 154 12.15 -7.44 4.03
N ARG A 155 13.38 -7.01 4.32
CA ARG A 155 14.56 -7.35 3.51
C ARG A 155 14.91 -8.83 3.59
N TYR A 156 14.78 -9.45 4.76
CA TYR A 156 14.97 -10.89 4.91
C TYR A 156 13.88 -11.68 4.19
N ALA A 157 12.63 -11.19 4.21
CA ALA A 157 11.53 -11.79 3.47
C ALA A 157 11.77 -11.75 1.95
N ASP A 158 12.28 -10.63 1.44
CA ASP A 158 12.65 -10.51 0.03
C ASP A 158 13.71 -11.53 -0.36
N HIS A 159 14.76 -11.65 0.45
CA HIS A 159 15.81 -12.63 0.21
C HIS A 159 15.30 -14.10 0.31
N ALA A 160 14.34 -14.35 1.20
CA ALA A 160 13.74 -15.69 1.32
C ALA A 160 12.85 -16.06 0.13
N LEU A 161 12.13 -15.08 -0.40
CA LEU A 161 11.26 -15.27 -1.58
C LEU A 161 12.03 -15.26 -2.90
N HIS A 162 13.16 -14.57 -2.96
CA HIS A 162 13.98 -14.39 -4.16
C HIS A 162 15.45 -14.75 -3.88
N PRO A 163 15.80 -16.03 -3.58
CA PRO A 163 17.16 -16.41 -3.21
C PRO A 163 18.19 -16.19 -4.32
N ASP A 164 17.75 -16.22 -5.57
CA ASP A 164 18.60 -16.03 -6.75
C ASP A 164 18.72 -14.56 -7.18
N ALA A 165 18.09 -13.63 -6.47
CA ALA A 165 18.14 -12.21 -6.80
C ALA A 165 19.56 -11.66 -6.66
N LYS A 166 20.02 -10.93 -7.68
CA LYS A 166 21.33 -10.26 -7.63
C LYS A 166 21.27 -9.09 -6.65
N ALA A 167 22.40 -8.66 -6.15
CA ALA A 167 22.51 -7.51 -5.23
C ALA A 167 21.84 -6.22 -5.75
N LYS A 168 21.62 -6.10 -7.06
CA LYS A 168 20.90 -4.98 -7.69
C LYS A 168 19.37 -5.09 -7.63
N ASP A 169 18.86 -6.31 -7.40
CA ASP A 169 17.43 -6.61 -7.44
C ASP A 169 16.84 -6.68 -6.02
N VAL A 170 17.57 -6.19 -5.00
CA VAL A 170 17.07 -6.07 -3.63
C VAL A 170 15.85 -5.15 -3.60
N ILE A 171 14.83 -5.57 -2.85
CA ILE A 171 13.58 -4.80 -2.72
C ILE A 171 13.85 -3.34 -2.39
N ARG A 172 13.23 -2.46 -3.16
CA ARG A 172 13.37 -1.01 -2.97
C ARG A 172 12.54 -0.56 -1.77
N ILE A 173 13.01 0.47 -1.10
CA ILE A 173 12.28 1.14 -0.04
C ILE A 173 11.84 2.50 -0.55
N ALA A 174 10.57 2.80 -0.37
CA ALA A 174 9.99 4.06 -0.79
C ALA A 174 9.34 4.75 0.41
N ILE A 175 9.68 6.02 0.61
CA ILE A 175 9.13 6.86 1.67
C ILE A 175 8.11 7.81 1.04
N LYS A 176 6.90 7.82 1.58
CA LYS A 176 5.81 8.73 1.21
C LYS A 176 5.53 9.63 2.41
N GLY A 177 5.90 10.89 2.33
CA GLY A 177 5.57 11.91 3.34
C GLY A 177 4.35 12.73 2.94
N ASP A 178 3.53 13.12 3.90
CA ASP A 178 2.50 14.12 3.70
C ASP A 178 3.16 15.50 3.51
N LYS A 179 2.58 16.38 2.72
CA LYS A 179 3.11 17.73 2.48
C LYS A 179 3.14 18.61 3.74
N PHE A 180 2.34 18.25 4.75
CA PHE A 180 2.26 18.93 6.04
C PHE A 180 3.04 18.20 7.13
N THR A 181 3.69 17.07 6.82
CA THR A 181 4.53 16.34 7.78
C THR A 181 5.74 17.20 8.19
N ASP A 182 6.03 17.24 9.47
CA ASP A 182 7.27 17.86 9.95
C ASP A 182 8.48 17.14 9.34
N VAL A 183 9.40 17.91 8.80
CA VAL A 183 10.67 17.43 8.24
C VAL A 183 11.44 16.58 9.26
N THR A 184 11.31 16.88 10.55
CA THR A 184 11.92 16.11 11.64
C THR A 184 11.43 14.65 11.64
N ALA A 185 10.12 14.41 11.47
CA ALA A 185 9.56 13.08 11.44
C ALA A 185 10.07 12.24 10.26
N VAL A 186 10.23 12.87 9.09
CA VAL A 186 10.82 12.22 7.92
C VAL A 186 12.31 11.91 8.13
N LYS A 187 13.05 12.84 8.75
CA LYS A 187 14.47 12.62 9.11
C LYS A 187 14.65 11.47 10.09
N GLU A 188 13.74 11.28 11.05
CA GLU A 188 13.77 10.14 11.96
C GLU A 188 13.60 8.81 11.22
N VAL A 189 12.70 8.73 10.23
CA VAL A 189 12.56 7.55 9.37
C VAL A 189 13.83 7.31 8.56
N ILE A 190 14.40 8.37 7.97
CA ILE A 190 15.67 8.26 7.23
C ILE A 190 16.80 7.79 8.14
N LYS A 191 16.88 8.33 9.37
CA LYS A 191 17.83 7.88 10.37
C LYS A 191 17.65 6.39 10.68
N THR A 192 16.41 5.94 10.90
CA THR A 192 16.09 4.52 11.11
C THR A 192 16.61 3.63 9.97
N LEU A 193 16.50 4.08 8.73
CA LEU A 193 17.05 3.36 7.57
C LEU A 193 18.58 3.34 7.59
N THR A 194 19.21 4.48 7.86
CA THR A 194 20.67 4.60 7.92
C THR A 194 21.27 3.75 9.04
N ASP A 195 20.62 3.71 10.21
CA ASP A 195 21.03 2.87 11.35
C ASP A 195 20.94 1.36 11.04
N ARG A 196 20.26 0.97 9.95
CA ARG A 196 20.12 -0.40 9.43
C ARG A 196 20.91 -0.63 8.14
N ASP A 197 21.92 0.20 7.84
CA ASP A 197 22.73 0.13 6.62
C ASP A 197 21.91 0.21 5.32
N ILE A 198 20.78 0.94 5.36
CA ILE A 198 19.95 1.16 4.19
C ILE A 198 20.16 2.59 3.69
N HIS A 199 21.02 2.73 2.69
CA HIS A 199 21.40 4.05 2.13
C HIS A 199 20.66 4.38 0.83
N THR A 200 19.92 3.41 0.27
CA THR A 200 19.19 3.60 -1.00
C THR A 200 17.70 3.51 -0.77
N PHE A 201 16.99 4.61 -0.93
CA PHE A 201 15.54 4.70 -0.84
C PHE A 201 15.00 5.75 -1.83
N ASN A 202 13.73 5.63 -2.19
CA ASN A 202 13.04 6.56 -3.07
C ASN A 202 12.05 7.41 -2.27
N LEU A 203 12.01 8.71 -2.53
CA LEU A 203 10.96 9.58 -2.02
C LEU A 203 9.80 9.62 -3.04
N ILE A 204 8.61 9.26 -2.59
CA ILE A 204 7.40 9.34 -3.42
C ILE A 204 6.83 10.74 -3.27
N THR A 205 6.69 11.44 -4.40
CA THR A 205 6.11 12.78 -4.48
C THR A 205 5.10 12.79 -5.63
N THR A 206 4.12 13.69 -5.60
CA THR A 206 3.24 13.93 -6.76
C THR A 206 3.95 14.83 -7.76
N LEU A 207 3.64 14.66 -9.06
CA LEU A 207 4.06 15.63 -10.08
C LEU A 207 3.43 16.98 -9.76
N ALA A 208 4.24 18.03 -9.77
CA ALA A 208 3.71 19.39 -9.84
C ALA A 208 2.91 19.50 -11.14
N GLY A 209 1.59 19.56 -11.01
CA GLY A 209 0.73 19.85 -12.15
C GLY A 209 1.27 21.14 -12.82
N GLY A 210 1.57 21.06 -14.12
CA GLY A 210 1.94 22.25 -14.87
C GLY A 210 0.83 23.27 -14.73
N SER A 211 0.99 24.24 -13.85
CA SER A 211 0.20 25.44 -13.92
C SER A 211 0.55 26.07 -15.27
N SER A 212 -0.38 25.98 -16.22
CA SER A 212 -0.43 26.87 -17.35
C SER A 212 -0.09 28.27 -16.80
N ARG A 213 1.08 28.80 -17.17
CA ARG A 213 1.34 30.22 -17.08
C ARG A 213 0.24 30.89 -17.87
N GLU A 214 -0.77 31.39 -17.18
CA GLU A 214 -1.56 32.49 -17.70
C GLU A 214 -0.59 33.65 -17.83
N GLU A 215 -0.21 33.91 -19.07
CA GLU A 215 0.50 35.12 -19.46
C GLU A 215 -0.44 36.28 -19.12
N ALA A 216 -0.10 36.99 -18.05
CA ALA A 216 -0.64 38.36 -17.85
C ALA A 216 -0.03 39.24 -18.92
N LYS A 217 -0.89 39.69 -19.81
CA LYS A 217 -0.67 40.75 -20.80
C LYS A 217 -1.15 42.06 -20.21
#